data_128ff88be5c44043c9f2fa0f74b9bb90
#
_entry.id   128ff88be5c44043c9f2fa0f74b9bb90
#
_cell.length_a   1.000
_cell.length_b   1.000
_cell.length_c   1.000
_cell.angle_alpha   90.00
_cell.angle_beta   90.00
_cell.angle_gamma   90.00
#
_symmetry.space_group_name_H-M   'P 1'
#
loop_
_entity.id
_entity.type
_entity.pdbx_description
1 polymer ?
#
loop_
_entity_poly.entity_id
_entity_poly.type
_entity_poly.pdbx_seq_one_letter_code
_entity_poly.pdbx_strand_id
1 'polypeptide(L)'
;EQYDADSLRYYLSINMPETHDTDFRWDEYVDRVNNELIGTYGNFVHRVMTLTHRLECDEGNPLSKYDGFSDHSKILREVDNQISNAIESMEKQRFKEALRSIMGIAQIGNSLLQEAAPWKFINEDESDERSTSLSSLSLSWRICSCLAVCMRPFTPFSSDRLWGMLGNQNDIDNVLWEDSMDVGTNL
;
A
#
# COMPACT_ATOMS: atom_id res chain seq x y z
N GLU A 1 -14.38 -5.68 22.42
CA GLU A 1 -14.20 -4.32 21.86
C GLU A 1 -14.83 -4.29 20.48
N GLN A 2 -15.64 -3.26 20.21
CA GLN A 2 -16.45 -3.22 19.00
C GLN A 2 -15.73 -2.54 17.82
N TYR A 3 -14.65 -1.80 18.09
CA TYR A 3 -13.90 -1.03 17.08
C TYR A 3 -12.40 -1.19 17.29
N ASP A 4 -11.66 -1.28 16.17
CA ASP A 4 -10.21 -1.38 16.17
C ASP A 4 -9.54 -0.01 16.37
N ALA A 5 -8.44 0.02 17.11
CA ALA A 5 -7.73 1.26 17.41
C ALA A 5 -7.21 1.97 16.14
N ASP A 6 -6.75 1.22 15.15
CA ASP A 6 -6.24 1.75 13.90
C ASP A 6 -7.33 2.46 13.08
N SER A 7 -8.53 1.88 13.03
CA SER A 7 -9.65 2.50 12.31
C SER A 7 -10.09 3.83 12.95
N LEU A 8 -10.06 3.91 14.28
CA LEU A 8 -10.34 5.15 14.98
C LEU A 8 -9.24 6.19 14.76
N ARG A 9 -7.96 5.78 14.84
CA ARG A 9 -6.81 6.67 14.55
C ARG A 9 -6.89 7.22 13.13
N TYR A 10 -7.17 6.36 12.15
CA TYR A 10 -7.37 6.75 10.75
C TYR A 10 -8.43 7.85 10.63
N TYR A 11 -9.63 7.60 11.18
CA TYR A 11 -10.73 8.56 11.11
C TYR A 11 -10.39 9.88 11.79
N LEU A 12 -9.81 9.86 12.98
CA LEU A 12 -9.40 11.08 13.67
C LEU A 12 -8.36 11.87 12.90
N SER A 13 -7.43 11.20 12.23
CA SER A 13 -6.39 11.84 11.41
C SER A 13 -6.95 12.44 10.12
N ILE A 14 -7.82 11.73 9.41
CA ILE A 14 -8.44 12.26 8.17
C ILE A 14 -9.49 13.34 8.44
N ASN A 15 -10.03 13.40 9.66
CA ASN A 15 -11.00 14.39 10.09
C ASN A 15 -10.42 15.44 11.05
N MET A 16 -9.09 15.55 11.12
CA MET A 16 -8.42 16.49 12.02
C MET A 16 -8.81 17.94 11.72
N PRO A 17 -9.07 18.78 12.76
CA PRO A 17 -9.48 20.18 12.59
C PRO A 17 -8.29 21.09 12.23
N GLU A 18 -7.70 20.91 11.04
CA GLU A 18 -6.52 21.67 10.59
C GLU A 18 -6.85 23.11 10.20
N THR A 19 -8.04 23.33 9.63
CA THR A 19 -8.47 24.64 9.12
C THR A 19 -9.82 25.08 9.64
N HIS A 20 -10.66 24.15 10.07
CA HIS A 20 -12.02 24.37 10.57
C HIS A 20 -12.31 23.39 11.68
N ASP A 21 -13.21 23.76 12.59
CA ASP A 21 -13.72 22.83 13.58
C ASP A 21 -14.40 21.64 12.91
N THR A 22 -14.18 20.45 13.46
CA THR A 22 -14.76 19.20 12.97
C THR A 22 -15.42 18.46 14.12
N ASP A 23 -16.58 17.89 13.85
CA ASP A 23 -17.29 17.06 14.81
C ASP A 23 -17.01 15.57 14.54
N PHE A 24 -16.96 14.77 15.61
CA PHE A 24 -16.95 13.33 15.47
C PHE A 24 -18.36 12.84 15.13
N ARG A 25 -18.48 12.13 14.01
CA ARG A 25 -19.74 11.54 13.54
C ARG A 25 -19.57 10.06 13.27
N TRP A 26 -20.41 9.24 13.89
CA TRP A 26 -20.36 7.79 13.73
C TRP A 26 -20.68 7.30 12.31
N ASP A 27 -21.64 7.94 11.65
CA ASP A 27 -22.00 7.67 10.27
C ASP A 27 -20.80 7.92 9.33
N GLU A 28 -20.15 9.07 9.46
CA GLU A 28 -18.96 9.42 8.68
C GLU A 28 -17.78 8.52 9.01
N TYR A 29 -17.57 8.14 10.27
CA TYR A 29 -16.57 7.18 10.67
C TYR A 29 -16.75 5.84 9.93
N VAL A 30 -17.96 5.29 9.95
CA VAL A 30 -18.27 4.01 9.29
C VAL A 30 -18.06 4.12 7.78
N ASP A 31 -18.52 5.21 7.16
CA ASP A 31 -18.38 5.43 5.72
C ASP A 31 -16.92 5.54 5.29
N ARG A 32 -16.12 6.31 6.01
CA ARG A 32 -14.68 6.46 5.68
C ARG A 32 -13.90 5.19 5.91
N VAL A 33 -14.12 4.50 7.02
CA VAL A 33 -13.45 3.23 7.30
C VAL A 33 -13.79 2.20 6.23
N ASN A 34 -15.05 2.06 5.86
CA ASN A 34 -15.47 1.08 4.87
C ASN A 34 -15.01 1.42 3.45
N ASN A 35 -15.14 2.67 3.02
CA ASN A 35 -14.87 3.05 1.63
C ASN A 35 -13.39 3.36 1.38
N GLU A 36 -12.71 3.98 2.34
CA GLU A 36 -11.32 4.39 2.18
C GLU A 36 -10.38 3.34 2.77
N LEU A 37 -10.39 3.12 4.08
CA LEU A 37 -9.43 2.24 4.75
C LEU A 37 -9.59 0.77 4.31
N ILE A 38 -10.80 0.25 4.28
CA ILE A 38 -11.08 -1.14 3.87
C ILE A 38 -11.20 -1.23 2.35
N GLY A 39 -12.06 -0.39 1.74
CA GLY A 39 -12.41 -0.49 0.33
C GLY A 39 -11.29 -0.11 -0.64
N THR A 40 -10.37 0.76 -0.24
CA THR A 40 -9.24 1.20 -1.09
C THR A 40 -7.94 0.56 -0.63
N TYR A 41 -7.45 0.88 0.57
CA TYR A 41 -6.18 0.39 1.09
C TYR A 41 -6.23 -1.12 1.39
N GLY A 42 -7.17 -1.54 2.22
CA GLY A 42 -7.31 -2.95 2.62
C GLY A 42 -7.58 -3.88 1.43
N ASN A 43 -8.42 -3.45 0.49
CA ASN A 43 -8.69 -4.21 -0.73
C ASN A 43 -7.44 -4.40 -1.60
N PHE A 44 -6.64 -3.34 -1.77
CA PHE A 44 -5.38 -3.44 -2.52
C PHE A 44 -4.43 -4.45 -1.87
N VAL A 45 -4.14 -4.27 -0.58
CA VAL A 45 -3.25 -5.17 0.18
C VAL A 45 -3.76 -6.62 0.12
N HIS A 46 -5.05 -6.85 0.38
CA HIS A 46 -5.64 -8.18 0.36
C HIS A 46 -5.50 -8.86 -1.02
N ARG A 47 -5.72 -8.12 -2.10
CA ARG A 47 -5.58 -8.64 -3.48
C ARG A 47 -4.13 -9.03 -3.77
N VAL A 48 -3.16 -8.17 -3.43
CA VAL A 48 -1.72 -8.46 -3.63
C VAL A 48 -1.33 -9.71 -2.84
N MET A 49 -1.63 -9.74 -1.54
CA MET A 49 -1.28 -10.89 -0.68
C MET A 49 -1.92 -12.19 -1.16
N THR A 50 -3.19 -12.15 -1.58
CA THR A 50 -3.89 -13.35 -2.10
C THR A 50 -3.28 -13.85 -3.40
N LEU A 51 -2.91 -12.95 -4.32
CA LEU A 51 -2.31 -13.33 -5.60
C LEU A 51 -0.89 -13.87 -5.40
N THR A 52 -0.10 -13.23 -4.55
CA THR A 52 1.25 -13.68 -4.23
C THR A 52 1.25 -15.05 -3.55
N HIS A 53 0.35 -15.26 -2.59
CA HIS A 53 0.23 -16.57 -1.92
C HIS A 53 -0.10 -17.72 -2.88
N ARG A 54 -0.82 -17.44 -3.98
CA ARG A 54 -1.08 -18.46 -5.02
C ARG A 54 0.16 -18.79 -5.85
N LEU A 55 1.17 -17.91 -5.86
CA LEU A 55 2.45 -18.11 -6.58
C LEU A 55 3.50 -18.80 -5.71
N GLU A 56 3.28 -18.93 -4.39
CA GLU A 56 4.18 -19.63 -3.48
C GLU A 56 4.23 -21.13 -3.86
N CYS A 57 5.11 -21.44 -4.79
CA CYS A 57 5.52 -22.78 -5.11
C CYS A 57 6.86 -23.07 -4.41
N ASP A 58 7.24 -24.34 -4.31
CA ASP A 58 8.36 -24.91 -3.55
C ASP A 58 9.77 -24.29 -3.76
N GLU A 59 9.93 -23.24 -4.56
CA GLU A 59 11.22 -22.66 -4.98
C GLU A 59 11.52 -21.25 -4.49
N GLY A 60 10.79 -20.71 -3.52
CA GLY A 60 10.97 -19.34 -3.02
C GLY A 60 10.05 -18.32 -3.69
N ASN A 61 10.15 -17.03 -3.31
CA ASN A 61 9.28 -15.99 -3.85
C ASN A 61 9.59 -15.71 -5.33
N PRO A 62 8.72 -16.10 -6.28
CA PRO A 62 8.97 -15.91 -7.71
C PRO A 62 9.02 -14.42 -8.10
N LEU A 63 8.51 -13.52 -7.25
CA LEU A 63 8.48 -12.07 -7.51
C LEU A 63 9.87 -11.44 -7.44
N SER A 64 10.82 -12.02 -6.69
CA SER A 64 12.19 -11.52 -6.58
C SER A 64 12.96 -11.56 -7.91
N LYS A 65 12.50 -12.32 -8.89
CA LYS A 65 13.11 -12.44 -10.22
C LYS A 65 12.69 -11.31 -11.19
N TYR A 66 11.68 -10.51 -10.81
CA TYR A 66 11.07 -9.49 -11.70
C TYR A 66 11.43 -8.07 -11.25
N ASP A 67 12.72 -7.73 -11.28
CA ASP A 67 13.21 -6.38 -10.93
C ASP A 67 13.16 -5.36 -12.09
N GLY A 68 12.74 -5.79 -13.26
CA GLY A 68 12.68 -4.95 -14.46
C GLY A 68 11.40 -4.08 -14.52
N PHE A 69 11.37 -2.97 -13.80
CA PHE A 69 10.22 -2.02 -13.82
C PHE A 69 10.29 -0.97 -14.93
N SER A 70 11.12 -1.16 -15.97
CA SER A 70 11.25 -0.19 -17.06
C SER A 70 9.91 0.19 -17.69
N ASP A 71 9.01 -0.78 -17.85
CA ASP A 71 7.68 -0.58 -18.41
C ASP A 71 6.71 0.11 -17.44
N HIS A 72 7.06 0.19 -16.14
CA HIS A 72 6.26 0.81 -15.10
C HIS A 72 6.81 2.19 -14.64
N SER A 73 7.73 2.79 -15.40
CA SER A 73 8.39 4.06 -15.03
C SER A 73 7.41 5.22 -14.77
N LYS A 74 6.23 5.21 -15.38
CA LYS A 74 5.18 6.18 -15.13
C LYS A 74 4.56 5.97 -13.75
N ILE A 75 4.24 4.72 -13.40
CA ILE A 75 3.63 4.34 -12.13
C ILE A 75 4.59 4.65 -10.97
N LEU A 76 5.88 4.30 -11.12
CA LEU A 76 6.91 4.63 -10.14
C LEU A 76 6.94 6.13 -9.86
N ARG A 77 6.98 6.97 -10.89
CA ARG A 77 6.96 8.44 -10.73
C ARG A 77 5.68 8.94 -10.06
N GLU A 78 4.54 8.35 -10.34
CA GLU A 78 3.27 8.72 -9.71
C GLU A 78 3.30 8.36 -8.21
N VAL A 79 3.84 7.20 -7.84
CA VAL A 79 4.03 6.79 -6.44
C VAL A 79 5.01 7.72 -5.73
N ASP A 80 6.19 8.01 -6.32
CA ASP A 80 7.20 8.91 -5.76
C ASP A 80 6.63 10.32 -5.53
N ASN A 81 5.81 10.82 -6.45
CA ASN A 81 5.12 12.10 -6.27
C ASN A 81 4.16 12.08 -5.08
N GLN A 82 3.43 10.98 -4.87
CA GLN A 82 2.53 10.85 -3.72
C GLN A 82 3.32 10.76 -2.41
N ILE A 83 4.43 10.04 -2.38
CA ILE A 83 5.33 9.97 -1.22
C ILE A 83 5.86 11.37 -0.89
N SER A 84 6.39 12.08 -1.88
CA SER A 84 6.93 13.45 -1.71
C SER A 84 5.86 14.42 -1.18
N ASN A 85 4.64 14.36 -1.72
CA ASN A 85 3.52 15.17 -1.23
C ASN A 85 3.12 14.82 0.20
N ALA A 86 3.16 13.54 0.56
CA ALA A 86 2.85 13.09 1.90
C ALA A 86 3.91 13.57 2.90
N ILE A 87 5.21 13.48 2.57
CA ILE A 87 6.31 13.98 3.39
C ILE A 87 6.18 15.49 3.62
N GLU A 88 6.01 16.26 2.54
CA GLU A 88 5.83 17.72 2.64
C GLU A 88 4.62 18.10 3.52
N SER A 89 3.53 17.33 3.40
CA SER A 89 2.34 17.55 4.21
C SER A 89 2.57 17.22 5.68
N MET A 90 3.29 16.13 5.99
CA MET A 90 3.66 15.76 7.37
C MET A 90 4.56 16.82 8.02
N GLU A 91 5.57 17.33 7.30
CA GLU A 91 6.44 18.41 7.78
C GLU A 91 5.67 19.69 8.11
N LYS A 92 4.60 19.96 7.36
CA LYS A 92 3.68 21.10 7.59
C LYS A 92 2.56 20.79 8.58
N GLN A 93 2.57 19.62 9.22
CA GLN A 93 1.53 19.15 10.15
C GLN A 93 0.12 19.08 9.52
N ARG A 94 0.06 18.81 8.21
CA ARG A 94 -1.17 18.65 7.45
C ARG A 94 -1.50 17.16 7.28
N PHE A 95 -1.88 16.52 8.37
CA PHE A 95 -2.06 15.06 8.44
C PHE A 95 -3.15 14.55 7.50
N LYS A 96 -4.21 15.34 7.30
CA LYS A 96 -5.30 15.03 6.36
C LYS A 96 -4.80 15.00 4.90
N GLU A 97 -3.96 15.95 4.50
CA GLU A 97 -3.38 16.00 3.16
C GLU A 97 -2.36 14.86 2.96
N ALA A 98 -1.52 14.61 3.97
CA ALA A 98 -0.58 13.48 3.96
C ALA A 98 -1.32 12.15 3.75
N LEU A 99 -2.37 11.92 4.54
CA LEU A 99 -3.15 10.70 4.47
C LEU A 99 -3.85 10.53 3.11
N ARG A 100 -4.35 11.63 2.51
CA ARG A 100 -4.90 11.60 1.15
C ARG A 100 -3.87 11.18 0.11
N SER A 101 -2.65 11.69 0.20
CA SER A 101 -1.56 11.30 -0.70
C SER A 101 -1.21 9.82 -0.54
N ILE A 102 -1.14 9.32 0.70
CA ILE A 102 -0.89 7.89 0.97
C ILE A 102 -2.03 7.03 0.40
N MET A 103 -3.29 7.43 0.57
CA MET A 103 -4.42 6.73 -0.03
C MET A 103 -4.38 6.77 -1.58
N GLY A 104 -3.81 7.82 -2.16
CA GLY A 104 -3.50 7.92 -3.59
C GLY A 104 -2.56 6.81 -4.07
N ILE A 105 -1.56 6.44 -3.26
CA ILE A 105 -0.67 5.30 -3.57
C ILE A 105 -1.46 3.99 -3.67
N ALA A 106 -2.38 3.75 -2.73
CA ALA A 106 -3.24 2.55 -2.78
C ALA A 106 -4.17 2.55 -4.01
N GLN A 107 -4.66 3.71 -4.45
CA GLN A 107 -5.44 3.84 -5.67
C GLN A 107 -4.62 3.53 -6.92
N ILE A 108 -3.39 4.03 -7.02
CA ILE A 108 -2.44 3.71 -8.09
C ILE A 108 -2.22 2.19 -8.15
N GLY A 109 -1.96 1.55 -7.01
CA GLY A 109 -1.80 0.10 -6.91
C GLY A 109 -3.03 -0.68 -7.37
N ASN A 110 -4.24 -0.26 -6.98
CA ASN A 110 -5.50 -0.88 -7.44
C ASN A 110 -5.66 -0.75 -8.97
N SER A 111 -5.33 0.40 -9.55
CA SER A 111 -5.38 0.62 -11.00
C SER A 111 -4.39 -0.28 -11.73
N LEU A 112 -3.15 -0.37 -11.24
CA LEU A 112 -2.12 -1.27 -11.78
C LEU A 112 -2.60 -2.73 -11.81
N LEU A 113 -3.14 -3.24 -10.69
CA LEU A 113 -3.68 -4.59 -10.63
C LEU A 113 -4.88 -4.79 -11.56
N GLN A 114 -5.72 -3.77 -11.74
CA GLN A 114 -6.88 -3.87 -12.61
C GLN A 114 -6.49 -3.92 -14.08
N GLU A 115 -5.51 -3.12 -14.50
CA GLU A 115 -5.00 -3.06 -15.86
C GLU A 115 -4.23 -4.32 -16.24
N ALA A 116 -3.31 -4.76 -15.36
CA ALA A 116 -2.49 -5.95 -15.59
C ALA A 116 -3.29 -7.26 -15.48
N ALA A 117 -4.40 -7.25 -14.74
CA ALA A 117 -5.26 -8.40 -14.48
C ALA A 117 -4.50 -9.74 -14.21
N PRO A 118 -3.51 -9.75 -13.28
CA PRO A 118 -2.58 -10.88 -13.13
C PRO A 118 -3.28 -12.21 -12.82
N TRP A 119 -4.47 -12.18 -12.25
CA TRP A 119 -5.28 -13.39 -11.97
C TRP A 119 -5.66 -14.19 -13.21
N LYS A 120 -5.55 -13.60 -14.41
CA LYS A 120 -5.83 -14.30 -15.69
C LYS A 120 -4.65 -15.13 -16.15
N PHE A 121 -3.42 -14.66 -15.92
CA PHE A 121 -2.21 -15.19 -16.54
C PHE A 121 -1.26 -15.89 -15.56
N ILE A 122 -1.51 -15.77 -14.25
CA ILE A 122 -0.61 -16.23 -13.19
C ILE A 122 -0.37 -17.76 -13.23
N ASN A 123 -1.33 -18.52 -13.75
CA ASN A 123 -1.27 -20.00 -13.85
C ASN A 123 -1.02 -20.47 -15.29
N GLU A 124 -0.72 -19.58 -16.23
CA GLU A 124 -0.39 -19.97 -17.60
C GLU A 124 1.07 -20.44 -17.69
N ASP A 125 1.38 -21.17 -18.77
CA ASP A 125 2.76 -21.51 -19.13
C ASP A 125 3.55 -20.21 -19.43
N GLU A 126 4.88 -20.30 -19.54
CA GLU A 126 5.74 -19.16 -19.81
C GLU A 126 5.30 -18.40 -21.07
N SER A 127 4.82 -17.17 -20.87
CA SER A 127 4.35 -16.24 -21.90
C SER A 127 4.74 -14.81 -21.58
N ASP A 128 4.72 -13.92 -22.56
CA ASP A 128 4.99 -12.49 -22.35
C ASP A 128 3.91 -11.87 -21.44
N GLU A 129 2.66 -12.31 -21.56
CA GLU A 129 1.56 -11.87 -20.72
C GLU A 129 1.76 -12.29 -19.27
N ARG A 130 2.23 -13.51 -19.03
CA ARG A 130 2.57 -13.97 -17.68
C ARG A 130 3.72 -13.15 -17.09
N SER A 131 4.79 -12.91 -17.86
CA SER A 131 5.93 -12.11 -17.43
C SER A 131 5.52 -10.69 -17.06
N THR A 132 4.71 -10.02 -17.88
CA THR A 132 4.15 -8.68 -17.63
C THR A 132 3.29 -8.67 -16.37
N SER A 133 2.45 -9.69 -16.19
CA SER A 133 1.59 -9.83 -15.02
C SER A 133 2.38 -10.02 -13.73
N LEU A 134 3.45 -10.81 -13.76
CA LEU A 134 4.34 -11.04 -12.62
C LEU A 134 5.15 -9.79 -12.28
N SER A 135 5.61 -9.03 -13.28
CA SER A 135 6.26 -7.73 -13.09
C SER A 135 5.32 -6.72 -12.40
N SER A 136 4.06 -6.65 -12.85
CA SER A 136 3.05 -5.78 -12.24
C SER A 136 2.70 -6.20 -10.81
N LEU A 137 2.68 -7.50 -10.53
CA LEU A 137 2.45 -8.02 -9.18
C LEU A 137 3.66 -7.76 -8.27
N SER A 138 4.88 -7.88 -8.78
CA SER A 138 6.11 -7.53 -8.05
C SER A 138 6.12 -6.04 -7.67
N LEU A 139 5.78 -5.15 -8.61
CA LEU A 139 5.63 -3.73 -8.29
C LEU A 139 4.51 -3.49 -7.27
N SER A 140 3.38 -4.19 -7.37
CA SER A 140 2.29 -4.09 -6.39
C SER A 140 2.71 -4.51 -4.98
N TRP A 141 3.58 -5.53 -4.87
CA TRP A 141 4.18 -5.96 -3.61
C TRP A 141 5.05 -4.85 -3.00
N ARG A 142 5.90 -4.18 -3.80
CA ARG A 142 6.70 -3.03 -3.35
C ARG A 142 5.82 -1.87 -2.90
N ILE A 143 4.72 -1.60 -3.62
CA ILE A 143 3.72 -0.60 -3.20
C ILE A 143 3.10 -0.98 -1.84
N CYS A 144 2.87 -2.27 -1.54
CA CYS A 144 2.41 -2.70 -0.21
C CYS A 144 3.46 -2.40 0.87
N SER A 145 4.76 -2.59 0.59
CA SER A 145 5.84 -2.23 1.52
C SER A 145 5.87 -0.73 1.80
N CYS A 146 5.77 0.09 0.76
CA CYS A 146 5.66 1.53 0.86
C CYS A 146 4.43 1.94 1.71
N LEU A 147 3.27 1.35 1.45
CA LEU A 147 2.06 1.63 2.21
C LEU A 147 2.18 1.22 3.68
N ALA A 148 2.85 0.11 4.01
CA ALA A 148 3.09 -0.28 5.40
C ALA A 148 3.88 0.81 6.14
N VAL A 149 4.94 1.33 5.53
CA VAL A 149 5.79 2.39 6.10
C VAL A 149 5.03 3.72 6.22
N CYS A 150 4.39 4.17 5.13
CA CYS A 150 3.70 5.46 5.11
C CYS A 150 2.45 5.50 6.00
N MET A 151 1.75 4.37 6.16
CA MET A 151 0.58 4.25 7.05
C MET A 151 0.96 4.07 8.52
N ARG A 152 2.22 3.76 8.85
CA ARG A 152 2.70 3.51 10.21
C ARG A 152 2.26 4.56 11.25
N PRO A 153 2.34 5.88 11.00
CA PRO A 153 1.89 6.89 11.96
C PRO A 153 0.37 6.86 12.23
N PHE A 154 -0.40 6.41 11.25
CA PHE A 154 -1.87 6.44 11.28
C PHE A 154 -2.50 5.13 11.74
N THR A 155 -1.96 4.01 11.27
CA THR A 155 -2.47 2.64 11.56
C THR A 155 -1.34 1.72 12.02
N PRO A 156 -0.72 1.98 13.20
CA PRO A 156 0.51 1.30 13.62
C PRO A 156 0.39 -0.21 13.71
N PHE A 157 -0.71 -0.74 14.22
CA PHE A 157 -0.87 -2.19 14.41
C PHE A 157 -1.08 -2.93 13.08
N SER A 158 -1.82 -2.33 12.16
CA SER A 158 -2.03 -2.88 10.83
C SER A 158 -0.77 -2.79 9.98
N SER A 159 0.01 -1.72 10.12
CA SER A 159 1.30 -1.53 9.46
C SER A 159 2.33 -2.57 9.91
N ASP A 160 2.48 -2.82 11.22
CA ASP A 160 3.36 -3.88 11.73
C ASP A 160 2.96 -5.25 11.20
N ARG A 161 1.66 -5.54 11.18
CA ARG A 161 1.16 -6.81 10.69
C ARG A 161 1.45 -6.98 9.20
N LEU A 162 1.18 -5.95 8.40
CA LEU A 162 1.48 -5.96 6.97
C LEU A 162 2.98 -6.12 6.72
N TRP A 163 3.83 -5.39 7.47
CA TRP A 163 5.28 -5.47 7.38
C TRP A 163 5.81 -6.88 7.60
N GLY A 164 5.32 -7.57 8.65
CA GLY A 164 5.63 -8.97 8.91
C GLY A 164 5.11 -9.93 7.84
N MET A 165 3.90 -9.70 7.29
CA MET A 165 3.32 -10.50 6.20
C MET A 165 4.12 -10.37 4.89
N LEU A 166 4.79 -9.24 4.69
CA LEU A 166 5.69 -8.99 3.57
C LEU A 166 7.07 -9.65 3.75
N GLY A 167 7.30 -10.38 4.84
CA GLY A 167 8.56 -11.09 5.11
C GLY A 167 9.66 -10.22 5.70
N ASN A 168 9.41 -8.96 5.98
CA ASN A 168 10.41 -8.05 6.54
C ASN A 168 10.66 -8.38 8.02
N GLN A 169 11.93 -8.43 8.41
CA GLN A 169 12.36 -8.74 9.79
C GLN A 169 12.95 -7.53 10.52
N ASN A 170 13.27 -6.46 9.79
CA ASN A 170 13.76 -5.22 10.36
C ASN A 170 12.61 -4.40 10.95
N ASP A 171 12.98 -3.48 11.84
CA ASP A 171 12.01 -2.56 12.44
C ASP A 171 11.53 -1.53 11.39
N ILE A 172 10.23 -1.48 11.19
CA ILE A 172 9.56 -0.57 10.25
C ILE A 172 9.83 0.90 10.58
N ASP A 173 10.03 1.23 11.86
CA ASP A 173 10.27 2.60 12.32
C ASP A 173 11.66 3.13 11.91
N ASN A 174 12.55 2.25 11.42
CA ASN A 174 13.86 2.61 10.88
C ASN A 174 13.88 2.81 9.36
N VAL A 175 12.75 2.69 8.69
CA VAL A 175 12.62 2.86 7.24
C VAL A 175 12.14 4.27 6.93
N LEU A 176 12.92 5.02 6.14
CA LEU A 176 12.49 6.33 5.65
C LEU A 176 11.42 6.18 4.57
N TRP A 177 10.52 7.15 4.49
CA TRP A 177 9.45 7.13 3.50
C TRP A 177 9.99 7.18 2.07
N GLU A 178 11.07 7.93 1.84
CA GLU A 178 11.78 8.02 0.56
C GLU A 178 12.31 6.66 0.10
N ASP A 179 12.76 5.83 1.04
CA ASP A 179 13.35 4.52 0.76
C ASP A 179 12.31 3.39 0.78
N SER A 180 11.05 3.71 1.07
CA SER A 180 9.98 2.71 1.30
C SER A 180 9.67 1.85 0.08
N MET A 181 9.93 2.32 -1.13
CA MET A 181 9.79 1.56 -2.36
C MET A 181 10.94 0.59 -2.62
N ASP A 182 12.09 0.78 -1.98
CA ASP A 182 13.29 -0.05 -2.15
C ASP A 182 13.36 -1.21 -1.14
N VAL A 183 12.46 -1.19 -0.16
CA VAL A 183 12.38 -2.25 0.86
C VAL A 183 11.66 -3.48 0.29
N GLY A 184 12.18 -4.66 0.58
CA GLY A 184 11.61 -5.93 0.10
C GLY A 184 12.28 -6.52 -1.15
N THR A 185 13.37 -5.91 -1.61
CA THR A 185 14.20 -6.49 -2.70
C THR A 185 15.09 -7.64 -2.26
N ASN A 186 15.22 -7.85 -0.95
CA ASN A 186 16.06 -8.90 -0.33
C ASN A 186 15.23 -10.06 0.25
N LEU A 187 14.19 -10.48 -0.46
CA LEU A 187 13.42 -11.69 -0.11
C LEU A 187 14.08 -12.95 -0.63
#